data_19f00cc7e797dd4d105e6a721d422d32
#
_entry.id   19f00cc7e797dd4d105e6a721d422d32
#
_cell.length_a   1.000
_cell.length_b   1.000
_cell.length_c   1.000
_cell.angle_alpha   90.00
_cell.angle_beta   90.00
_cell.angle_gamma   90.00
#
_symmetry.space_group_name_H-M   'P 1'
#
loop_
_entity.id
_entity.type
_entity.pdbx_description
1 polymer ?
#
loop_
_entity_poly.entity_id
_entity_poly.type
_entity_poly.pdbx_seq_one_letter_code
_entity_poly.pdbx_strand_id
1 'polypeptide(L)'
;QHSPRGSAASACFPFQILIGTSAGAINAAFLAGRAAAGLAAFDELAAFWSRLRSTDVYRLSVPAWARVHRFAAIVSLSRHIQAHGAMLDSTPLREMLRAGIRLDGVEHALRTRAIDALAVTASSYSSGVHWTFCQTARRELFQPWSHPGRRADFQPLTIEHLIASSAIPFLFPSAALRVDGREEHFGDGAMRQIAPLSPAWHLGASRVLVVGVGQPENWEVPGEATTAQRRGPTLGGMAGHVMASVFHDTLQADIEQTARVAETISRLPAEAAAAMAYRPLDVLSIAPSCSLDALAQEHTDELPLGVRRALAALGVLKGSGGTLASYLLFEPGFVNALIALGERDALAHRSELRQLVLADEQVQG
;
A
#
# COMPACT_ATOMS: atom_id res chain seq x y z
N GLN A 1 -45.55 -5.72 23.95
CA GLN A 1 -45.31 -6.38 22.65
C GLN A 1 -43.95 -5.94 22.18
N HIS A 2 -42.91 -6.77 22.46
CA HIS A 2 -41.55 -6.59 21.98
C HIS A 2 -41.47 -7.25 20.59
N SER A 3 -41.32 -6.44 19.54
CA SER A 3 -40.88 -6.94 18.23
C SER A 3 -39.42 -7.36 18.34
N PRO A 4 -39.05 -8.56 17.87
CA PRO A 4 -37.64 -8.95 17.81
C PRO A 4 -36.94 -8.09 16.74
N ARG A 5 -35.88 -7.42 17.14
CA ARG A 5 -34.93 -6.79 16.21
C ARG A 5 -34.41 -7.89 15.29
N GLY A 6 -34.74 -7.77 14.01
CA GLY A 6 -34.22 -8.67 12.99
C GLY A 6 -32.71 -8.74 13.10
N SER A 7 -32.17 -9.94 13.20
CA SER A 7 -30.76 -10.26 13.00
C SER A 7 -30.38 -9.70 11.64
N ALA A 8 -29.60 -8.64 11.63
CA ALA A 8 -28.92 -8.21 10.42
C ALA A 8 -28.06 -9.39 9.98
N ALA A 9 -28.46 -10.05 8.88
CA ALA A 9 -27.61 -11.03 8.24
C ALA A 9 -26.24 -10.36 8.03
N SER A 10 -25.20 -10.92 8.62
CA SER A 10 -23.84 -10.44 8.41
C SER A 10 -23.58 -10.52 6.92
N ALA A 11 -23.52 -9.37 6.24
CA ALA A 11 -23.25 -9.34 4.81
C ALA A 11 -21.90 -10.03 4.57
N CYS A 12 -21.83 -10.92 3.58
CA CYS A 12 -20.60 -11.63 3.23
C CYS A 12 -19.47 -10.63 2.92
N PHE A 13 -18.24 -11.09 3.08
CA PHE A 13 -17.07 -10.31 2.67
C PHE A 13 -17.07 -10.16 1.14
N PRO A 14 -16.98 -8.93 0.59
CA PRO A 14 -17.31 -8.69 -0.82
C PRO A 14 -16.16 -8.99 -1.80
N PHE A 15 -14.94 -9.29 -1.34
CA PHE A 15 -13.78 -9.46 -2.21
C PHE A 15 -13.18 -10.84 -2.10
N GLN A 16 -13.06 -11.55 -3.25
CA GLN A 16 -12.49 -12.89 -3.32
C GLN A 16 -10.96 -12.86 -3.37
N ILE A 17 -10.38 -11.82 -3.93
CA ILE A 17 -8.93 -11.67 -4.11
C ILE A 17 -8.51 -10.34 -3.48
N LEU A 18 -7.54 -10.40 -2.60
CA LEU A 18 -6.95 -9.25 -1.94
C LEU A 18 -5.49 -9.12 -2.36
N ILE A 19 -5.12 -7.95 -2.87
CA ILE A 19 -3.76 -7.67 -3.32
C ILE A 19 -3.30 -6.37 -2.68
N GLY A 20 -2.10 -6.38 -2.13
CA GLY A 20 -1.58 -5.19 -1.46
C GLY A 20 -0.09 -4.95 -1.68
N THR A 21 0.27 -3.69 -1.68
CA THR A 21 1.64 -3.17 -1.74
C THR A 21 1.84 -2.20 -0.59
N SER A 22 2.95 -2.29 0.14
CA SER A 22 3.28 -1.40 1.25
C SER A 22 2.17 -1.37 2.32
N ALA A 23 1.66 -0.22 2.72
CA ALA A 23 0.51 -0.12 3.62
C ALA A 23 -0.72 -0.91 3.09
N GLY A 24 -0.89 -0.99 1.77
CA GLY A 24 -1.92 -1.81 1.13
C GLY A 24 -1.74 -3.31 1.41
N ALA A 25 -0.51 -3.81 1.56
CA ALA A 25 -0.24 -5.19 1.94
C ALA A 25 -0.70 -5.48 3.38
N ILE A 26 -0.51 -4.53 4.28
CA ILE A 26 -1.00 -4.60 5.66
C ILE A 26 -2.54 -4.62 5.66
N ASN A 27 -3.18 -3.72 4.90
CA ASN A 27 -4.63 -3.67 4.77
C ASN A 27 -5.21 -4.98 4.20
N ALA A 28 -4.62 -5.48 3.12
CA ALA A 28 -5.04 -6.73 2.49
C ALA A 28 -4.93 -7.93 3.45
N ALA A 29 -3.81 -8.07 4.16
CA ALA A 29 -3.60 -9.13 5.13
C ALA A 29 -4.52 -9.00 6.35
N PHE A 30 -4.78 -7.78 6.83
CA PHE A 30 -5.70 -7.51 7.93
C PHE A 30 -7.13 -7.92 7.56
N LEU A 31 -7.62 -7.47 6.40
CA LEU A 31 -8.95 -7.80 5.90
C LEU A 31 -9.09 -9.30 5.61
N ALA A 32 -8.10 -9.92 4.97
CA ALA A 32 -8.10 -11.36 4.72
C ALA A 32 -8.21 -12.18 6.03
N GLY A 33 -7.46 -11.78 7.07
CA GLY A 33 -7.49 -12.43 8.37
C GLY A 33 -8.81 -12.26 9.14
N ARG A 34 -9.69 -11.37 8.67
CA ARG A 34 -11.01 -11.05 9.25
C ARG A 34 -12.17 -11.21 8.28
N ALA A 35 -11.95 -11.78 7.11
CA ALA A 35 -12.98 -11.92 6.08
C ALA A 35 -14.25 -12.66 6.58
N ALA A 36 -14.10 -13.56 7.54
CA ALA A 36 -15.25 -14.23 8.18
C ALA A 36 -16.19 -13.27 8.94
N ALA A 37 -15.72 -12.06 9.30
CA ALA A 37 -16.55 -11.02 9.92
C ALA A 37 -17.36 -10.21 8.89
N GLY A 38 -17.21 -10.49 7.59
CA GLY A 38 -17.90 -9.75 6.52
C GLY A 38 -17.53 -8.28 6.50
N LEU A 39 -18.51 -7.39 6.38
CA LEU A 39 -18.28 -5.94 6.32
C LEU A 39 -17.70 -5.36 7.62
N ALA A 40 -17.91 -6.00 8.77
CA ALA A 40 -17.32 -5.53 10.02
C ALA A 40 -15.77 -5.52 10.02
N ALA A 41 -15.13 -6.30 9.13
CA ALA A 41 -13.68 -6.30 8.95
C ALA A 41 -13.13 -4.91 8.57
N PHE A 42 -13.93 -4.10 7.86
CA PHE A 42 -13.52 -2.74 7.46
C PHE A 42 -13.56 -1.77 8.65
N ASP A 43 -14.57 -1.88 9.51
CA ASP A 43 -14.66 -1.08 10.73
C ASP A 43 -13.49 -1.42 11.68
N GLU A 44 -13.16 -2.71 11.78
CA GLU A 44 -12.00 -3.16 12.56
C GLU A 44 -10.68 -2.64 11.98
N LEU A 45 -10.54 -2.57 10.65
CA LEU A 45 -9.36 -1.99 9.99
C LEU A 45 -9.25 -0.49 10.28
N ALA A 46 -10.35 0.26 10.18
CA ALA A 46 -10.37 1.68 10.51
C ALA A 46 -9.99 1.91 11.98
N ALA A 47 -10.53 1.11 12.89
CA ALA A 47 -10.21 1.16 14.31
C ALA A 47 -8.75 0.77 14.60
N PHE A 48 -8.17 -0.16 13.84
CA PHE A 48 -6.75 -0.53 13.94
C PHE A 48 -5.85 0.66 13.61
N TRP A 49 -6.07 1.33 12.48
CA TRP A 49 -5.28 2.47 12.06
C TRP A 49 -5.49 3.69 12.96
N SER A 50 -6.72 3.97 13.40
CA SER A 50 -7.04 5.14 14.24
C SER A 50 -6.32 5.14 15.60
N ARG A 51 -5.89 3.98 16.08
CA ARG A 51 -5.18 3.84 17.37
C ARG A 51 -3.68 3.90 17.23
N LEU A 52 -3.18 3.82 16.00
CA LEU A 52 -1.75 3.72 15.73
C LEU A 52 -1.04 5.04 16.08
N ARG A 53 0.20 4.88 16.57
CA ARG A 53 1.13 5.97 16.78
C ARG A 53 2.45 5.71 16.08
N SER A 54 3.15 6.75 15.73
CA SER A 54 4.48 6.64 15.11
C SER A 54 5.45 5.77 15.91
N THR A 55 5.33 5.78 17.24
CA THR A 55 6.14 4.94 18.16
C THR A 55 5.84 3.44 18.06
N ASP A 56 4.66 3.08 17.54
CA ASP A 56 4.25 1.68 17.31
C ASP A 56 4.76 1.17 15.95
N VAL A 57 5.19 2.08 15.09
CA VAL A 57 5.70 1.76 13.75
C VAL A 57 7.23 1.79 13.73
N TYR A 58 7.85 2.81 14.33
CA TYR A 58 9.29 2.95 14.26
C TYR A 58 9.90 3.63 15.48
N ARG A 59 11.20 3.42 15.65
CA ARG A 59 12.04 4.17 16.59
C ARG A 59 13.18 4.85 15.83
N LEU A 60 13.46 6.09 16.22
CA LEU A 60 14.63 6.80 15.70
C LEU A 60 15.90 6.29 16.39
N SER A 61 16.76 5.61 15.67
CA SER A 61 17.98 4.98 16.18
C SER A 61 19.14 5.95 16.45
N VAL A 62 18.83 7.25 16.67
CA VAL A 62 19.84 8.27 16.99
C VAL A 62 19.97 8.42 18.51
N PRO A 63 21.17 8.23 19.09
CA PRO A 63 21.42 8.41 20.51
C PRO A 63 21.00 9.80 21.02
N ALA A 64 20.51 9.88 22.26
CA ALA A 64 19.98 11.10 22.84
C ALA A 64 20.99 12.28 22.81
N TRP A 65 22.28 12.01 23.04
CA TRP A 65 23.35 13.02 22.98
C TRP A 65 23.60 13.58 21.59
N ALA A 66 23.40 12.79 20.54
CA ALA A 66 23.57 13.24 19.16
C ALA A 66 22.41 14.14 18.68
N ARG A 67 21.28 14.16 19.40
CA ARG A 67 20.10 15.00 19.08
C ARG A 67 20.30 16.47 19.46
N VAL A 68 21.35 16.80 20.24
CA VAL A 68 21.60 18.15 20.75
C VAL A 68 22.40 19.00 19.74
N HIS A 69 23.29 18.38 18.95
CA HIS A 69 24.14 19.10 17.97
C HIS A 69 23.86 18.58 16.56
N ARG A 70 23.53 19.49 15.62
CA ARG A 70 23.20 19.14 14.21
C ARG A 70 24.28 18.31 13.53
N PHE A 71 25.57 18.63 13.71
CA PHE A 71 26.69 17.86 13.14
C PHE A 71 26.80 16.47 13.76
N ALA A 72 26.65 16.35 15.07
CA ALA A 72 26.69 15.06 15.75
C ALA A 72 25.51 14.17 15.33
N ALA A 73 24.32 14.76 15.13
CA ALA A 73 23.15 14.05 14.60
C ALA A 73 23.39 13.50 13.19
N ILE A 74 23.92 14.31 12.29
CA ILE A 74 24.22 13.91 10.90
C ILE A 74 25.28 12.80 10.88
N VAL A 75 26.38 12.93 11.61
CA VAL A 75 27.43 11.91 11.67
C VAL A 75 26.93 10.62 12.32
N SER A 76 26.15 10.71 13.39
CA SER A 76 25.58 9.53 14.04
C SER A 76 24.58 8.82 13.13
N LEU A 77 23.72 9.58 12.43
CA LEU A 77 22.76 9.05 11.48
C LEU A 77 23.45 8.40 10.27
N SER A 78 24.48 9.04 9.69
CA SER A 78 25.24 8.46 8.58
C SER A 78 25.94 7.16 8.97
N ARG A 79 26.53 7.08 10.16
CA ARG A 79 27.13 5.85 10.68
C ARG A 79 26.08 4.76 10.93
N HIS A 80 24.91 5.14 11.44
CA HIS A 80 23.82 4.19 11.65
C HIS A 80 23.31 3.63 10.33
N ILE A 81 23.09 4.49 9.32
CA ILE A 81 22.68 4.07 7.97
C ILE A 81 23.74 3.15 7.34
N GLN A 82 25.03 3.46 7.48
CA GLN A 82 26.10 2.60 6.96
C GLN A 82 26.14 1.23 7.65
N ALA A 83 25.83 1.17 8.93
CA ALA A 83 25.84 -0.08 9.71
C ALA A 83 24.59 -0.93 9.51
N HIS A 84 23.42 -0.32 9.32
CA HIS A 84 22.10 -1.01 9.35
C HIS A 84 21.31 -0.85 8.05
N GLY A 85 21.78 -0.07 7.10
CA GLY A 85 21.10 0.19 5.82
C GLY A 85 19.83 1.06 5.92
N ALA A 86 19.49 1.57 7.12
CA ALA A 86 18.25 2.29 7.37
C ALA A 86 18.39 3.35 8.47
N MET A 87 17.51 4.35 8.44
CA MET A 87 17.45 5.43 9.44
C MET A 87 16.65 5.05 10.69
N LEU A 88 15.69 4.17 10.54
CA LEU A 88 14.70 3.83 11.56
C LEU A 88 14.78 2.34 11.92
N ASP A 89 14.51 2.05 13.16
CA ASP A 89 14.30 0.68 13.64
C ASP A 89 12.82 0.30 13.44
N SER A 90 12.56 -0.76 12.68
CA SER A 90 11.22 -1.28 12.37
C SER A 90 10.77 -2.39 13.33
N THR A 91 11.48 -2.62 14.43
CA THR A 91 11.09 -3.61 15.45
C THR A 91 9.66 -3.37 15.96
N PRO A 92 9.24 -2.11 16.29
CA PRO A 92 7.87 -1.86 16.72
C PRO A 92 6.83 -2.25 15.64
N LEU A 93 7.09 -1.94 14.36
CA LEU A 93 6.20 -2.36 13.26
C LEU A 93 6.02 -3.87 13.23
N ARG A 94 7.10 -4.63 13.39
CA ARG A 94 7.04 -6.10 13.42
C ARG A 94 6.21 -6.61 14.60
N GLU A 95 6.38 -6.04 15.77
CA GLU A 95 5.60 -6.38 16.97
C GLU A 95 4.12 -6.05 16.80
N MET A 96 3.82 -4.86 16.26
CA MET A 96 2.47 -4.41 15.99
C MET A 96 1.77 -5.29 14.95
N LEU A 97 2.46 -5.65 13.86
CA LEU A 97 1.91 -6.55 12.84
C LEU A 97 1.66 -7.95 13.39
N ARG A 98 2.56 -8.50 14.22
CA ARG A 98 2.35 -9.81 14.89
C ARG A 98 1.13 -9.79 15.81
N ALA A 99 0.87 -8.70 16.49
CA ALA A 99 -0.29 -8.55 17.36
C ALA A 99 -1.60 -8.28 16.58
N GLY A 100 -1.52 -7.55 15.47
CA GLY A 100 -2.68 -7.07 14.72
C GLY A 100 -3.14 -7.98 13.58
N ILE A 101 -2.22 -8.66 12.90
CA ILE A 101 -2.53 -9.49 11.72
C ILE A 101 -2.79 -10.93 12.13
N ARG A 102 -3.94 -11.44 11.75
CA ARG A 102 -4.39 -12.81 12.07
C ARG A 102 -4.09 -13.73 10.89
N LEU A 103 -2.87 -14.29 10.84
CA LEU A 103 -2.46 -15.20 9.77
C LEU A 103 -3.25 -16.53 9.81
N ASP A 104 -3.64 -17.00 10.99
CA ASP A 104 -4.57 -18.12 11.18
C ASP A 104 -5.95 -17.83 10.58
N GLY A 105 -6.42 -16.58 10.70
CA GLY A 105 -7.64 -16.10 10.07
C GLY A 105 -7.55 -16.09 8.54
N VAL A 106 -6.40 -15.71 7.97
CA VAL A 106 -6.14 -15.79 6.52
C VAL A 106 -6.28 -17.24 6.04
N GLU A 107 -5.63 -18.17 6.74
CA GLU A 107 -5.68 -19.59 6.41
C GLU A 107 -7.12 -20.15 6.51
N HIS A 108 -7.86 -19.73 7.53
CA HIS A 108 -9.27 -20.06 7.69
C HIS A 108 -10.13 -19.51 6.56
N ALA A 109 -9.98 -18.22 6.21
CA ALA A 109 -10.73 -17.57 5.14
C ALA A 109 -10.51 -18.24 3.78
N LEU A 110 -9.26 -18.62 3.47
CA LEU A 110 -8.92 -19.37 2.25
C LEU A 110 -9.55 -20.76 2.23
N ARG A 111 -9.51 -21.49 3.35
CA ARG A 111 -10.12 -22.85 3.43
C ARG A 111 -11.64 -22.83 3.33
N THR A 112 -12.28 -21.83 3.93
CA THR A 112 -13.74 -21.67 3.91
C THR A 112 -14.26 -20.98 2.65
N ARG A 113 -13.35 -20.55 1.75
CA ARG A 113 -13.67 -19.79 0.54
C ARG A 113 -14.34 -18.43 0.80
N ALA A 114 -14.10 -17.84 1.95
CA ALA A 114 -14.44 -16.44 2.18
C ALA A 114 -13.57 -15.52 1.30
N ILE A 115 -12.33 -15.96 0.98
CA ILE A 115 -11.47 -15.40 -0.07
C ILE A 115 -10.82 -16.54 -0.86
N ASP A 116 -10.39 -16.26 -2.09
CA ASP A 116 -9.70 -17.21 -2.95
C ASP A 116 -8.17 -17.03 -2.91
N ALA A 117 -7.70 -15.79 -2.78
CA ALA A 117 -6.29 -15.48 -2.71
C ALA A 117 -5.97 -14.20 -1.92
N LEU A 118 -4.81 -14.22 -1.27
CA LEU A 118 -4.13 -13.04 -0.74
C LEU A 118 -2.78 -12.90 -1.41
N ALA A 119 -2.46 -11.73 -1.93
CA ALA A 119 -1.19 -11.44 -2.57
C ALA A 119 -0.54 -10.18 -1.99
N VAL A 120 0.78 -10.24 -1.80
CA VAL A 120 1.62 -9.15 -1.29
C VAL A 120 2.79 -8.96 -2.23
N THR A 121 3.11 -7.72 -2.58
CA THR A 121 4.22 -7.43 -3.48
C THR A 121 5.43 -6.91 -2.71
N ALA A 122 6.63 -7.27 -3.16
CA ALA A 122 7.88 -6.72 -2.66
C ALA A 122 8.95 -6.67 -3.78
N SER A 123 9.90 -5.75 -3.66
CA SER A 123 10.95 -5.56 -4.66
C SER A 123 12.28 -6.09 -4.13
N SER A 124 12.91 -7.03 -4.84
CA SER A 124 14.21 -7.56 -4.45
C SER A 124 15.35 -6.60 -4.80
N TYR A 125 16.18 -6.28 -3.82
CA TYR A 125 17.46 -5.62 -4.02
C TYR A 125 18.51 -6.57 -4.62
N SER A 126 18.39 -7.88 -4.31
CA SER A 126 19.38 -8.87 -4.71
C SER A 126 19.30 -9.21 -6.20
N SER A 127 18.09 -9.49 -6.69
CA SER A 127 17.86 -9.88 -8.11
C SER A 127 17.32 -8.74 -8.97
N GLY A 128 16.86 -7.65 -8.38
CA GLY A 128 16.17 -6.57 -9.09
C GLY A 128 14.79 -6.96 -9.61
N VAL A 129 14.22 -8.07 -9.15
CA VAL A 129 12.91 -8.58 -9.56
C VAL A 129 11.83 -8.04 -8.63
N HIS A 130 10.68 -7.66 -9.21
CA HIS A 130 9.45 -7.39 -8.48
C HIS A 130 8.70 -8.71 -8.27
N TRP A 131 8.49 -9.08 -7.01
CA TRP A 131 7.83 -10.32 -6.64
C TRP A 131 6.41 -10.08 -6.15
N THR A 132 5.52 -10.99 -6.54
CA THR A 132 4.18 -11.11 -5.97
C THR A 132 4.12 -12.43 -5.21
N PHE A 133 4.05 -12.34 -3.89
CA PHE A 133 3.88 -13.50 -3.01
C PHE A 133 2.40 -13.77 -2.85
N CYS A 134 1.95 -14.96 -3.22
CA CYS A 134 0.54 -15.34 -3.25
C CYS A 134 0.27 -16.49 -2.29
N GLN A 135 -0.80 -16.38 -1.51
CA GLN A 135 -1.32 -17.48 -0.70
C GLN A 135 -2.75 -17.81 -1.15
N THR A 136 -3.00 -19.08 -1.42
CA THR A 136 -4.30 -19.64 -1.83
C THR A 136 -4.46 -21.06 -1.29
N ALA A 137 -5.69 -21.47 -1.01
CA ALA A 137 -5.99 -22.88 -0.70
C ALA A 137 -6.14 -23.74 -1.97
N ARG A 138 -6.34 -23.12 -3.13
CA ARG A 138 -6.60 -23.78 -4.42
C ARG A 138 -5.48 -23.53 -5.41
N ARG A 139 -4.29 -24.01 -5.07
CA ARG A 139 -3.09 -23.78 -5.87
C ARG A 139 -3.21 -24.31 -7.31
N GLU A 140 -4.03 -25.31 -7.53
CA GLU A 140 -4.32 -25.90 -8.85
C GLU A 140 -5.03 -24.93 -9.80
N LEU A 141 -5.71 -23.90 -9.30
CA LEU A 141 -6.39 -22.87 -10.11
C LEU A 141 -5.46 -21.76 -10.56
N PHE A 142 -4.32 -21.61 -9.90
CA PHE A 142 -3.41 -20.50 -10.12
C PHE A 142 -2.03 -21.02 -10.46
N GLN A 143 -1.42 -20.44 -11.50
CA GLN A 143 -0.08 -20.78 -11.90
C GLN A 143 0.90 -19.64 -11.62
N PRO A 144 2.09 -19.93 -11.08
CA PRO A 144 3.13 -18.95 -10.98
C PRO A 144 3.44 -18.35 -12.35
N TRP A 145 3.48 -17.03 -12.42
CA TRP A 145 3.91 -16.33 -13.63
C TRP A 145 5.33 -15.83 -13.51
N SER A 146 6.01 -15.77 -14.64
CA SER A 146 7.36 -15.25 -14.74
C SER A 146 7.49 -14.44 -16.02
N HIS A 147 7.72 -13.15 -15.85
CA HIS A 147 7.99 -12.19 -16.91
C HIS A 147 9.31 -11.47 -16.63
N PRO A 148 9.96 -10.85 -17.61
CA PRO A 148 11.14 -10.05 -17.36
C PRO A 148 10.92 -9.03 -16.24
N GLY A 149 11.71 -9.12 -15.17
CA GLY A 149 11.65 -8.23 -14.02
C GLY A 149 10.45 -8.43 -13.06
N ARG A 150 9.53 -9.37 -13.34
CA ARG A 150 8.33 -9.63 -12.49
C ARG A 150 8.07 -11.12 -12.34
N ARG A 151 7.86 -11.58 -11.12
CA ARG A 151 7.60 -12.99 -10.81
C ARG A 151 6.54 -13.15 -9.73
N ALA A 152 5.87 -14.28 -9.72
CA ALA A 152 5.04 -14.70 -8.60
C ALA A 152 5.61 -15.94 -7.92
N ASP A 153 5.45 -15.99 -6.60
CA ASP A 153 5.71 -17.17 -5.80
C ASP A 153 4.49 -17.48 -4.92
N PHE A 154 4.09 -18.77 -4.94
CA PHE A 154 2.93 -19.24 -4.18
C PHE A 154 3.40 -19.96 -2.92
N GLN A 155 3.33 -19.25 -1.81
CA GLN A 155 3.74 -19.73 -0.50
C GLN A 155 2.86 -19.15 0.61
N PRO A 156 2.86 -19.74 1.82
CA PRO A 156 2.22 -19.12 2.97
C PRO A 156 2.83 -17.75 3.27
N LEU A 157 1.99 -16.73 3.40
CA LEU A 157 2.43 -15.39 3.75
C LEU A 157 2.74 -15.30 5.24
N THR A 158 3.77 -14.53 5.55
CA THR A 158 4.25 -14.30 6.91
C THR A 158 4.34 -12.81 7.20
N ILE A 159 4.53 -12.45 8.46
CA ILE A 159 4.78 -11.06 8.85
C ILE A 159 6.00 -10.48 8.11
N GLU A 160 7.00 -11.31 7.82
CA GLU A 160 8.21 -10.85 7.12
C GLU A 160 7.91 -10.41 5.67
N HIS A 161 6.91 -10.99 5.01
CA HIS A 161 6.44 -10.51 3.69
C HIS A 161 5.81 -9.12 3.79
N LEU A 162 5.05 -8.84 4.86
CA LEU A 162 4.46 -7.51 5.09
C LEU A 162 5.54 -6.48 5.41
N ILE A 163 6.52 -6.86 6.24
CA ILE A 163 7.69 -6.02 6.53
C ILE A 163 8.47 -5.72 5.24
N ALA A 164 8.73 -6.73 4.41
CA ALA A 164 9.42 -6.55 3.12
C ALA A 164 8.66 -5.60 2.20
N SER A 165 7.34 -5.79 2.08
CA SER A 165 6.46 -4.96 1.27
C SER A 165 6.43 -3.50 1.71
N SER A 166 6.63 -3.24 3.01
CA SER A 166 6.57 -1.90 3.62
C SER A 166 7.95 -1.32 3.97
N ALA A 167 9.03 -1.97 3.52
CA ALA A 167 10.40 -1.53 3.80
C ALA A 167 10.82 -0.40 2.84
N ILE A 168 10.34 0.83 3.12
CA ILE A 168 10.68 2.03 2.35
C ILE A 168 12.19 2.26 2.36
N PRO A 169 12.83 2.42 1.19
CA PRO A 169 14.27 2.62 1.07
C PRO A 169 14.78 3.75 1.97
N PHE A 170 15.96 3.58 2.53
CA PHE A 170 16.61 4.49 3.45
C PHE A 170 15.89 4.70 4.79
N LEU A 171 14.56 4.57 4.84
CA LEU A 171 13.79 4.73 6.08
C LEU A 171 13.80 3.45 6.90
N PHE A 172 13.42 2.33 6.29
CA PHE A 172 13.32 1.03 6.97
C PHE A 172 14.35 0.03 6.44
N PRO A 173 14.84 -0.89 7.31
CA PRO A 173 15.76 -1.94 6.90
C PRO A 173 15.07 -2.90 5.92
N SER A 174 15.86 -3.42 4.97
CA SER A 174 15.41 -4.50 4.09
C SER A 174 15.06 -5.76 4.88
N ALA A 175 14.10 -6.54 4.39
CA ALA A 175 13.74 -7.83 4.97
C ALA A 175 14.29 -8.97 4.12
N ALA A 176 14.82 -10.00 4.76
CA ALA A 176 15.26 -11.22 4.10
C ALA A 176 14.07 -12.16 3.91
N LEU A 177 13.82 -12.60 2.68
CA LEU A 177 12.83 -13.61 2.35
C LEU A 177 13.48 -14.71 1.50
N ARG A 178 12.91 -15.92 1.59
CA ARG A 178 13.37 -17.06 0.81
C ARG A 178 12.54 -17.22 -0.46
N VAL A 179 13.21 -17.15 -1.62
CA VAL A 179 12.62 -17.32 -2.94
C VAL A 179 13.51 -18.21 -3.80
N ASP A 180 12.93 -19.12 -4.55
CA ASP A 180 13.66 -20.08 -5.40
C ASP A 180 14.80 -20.81 -4.65
N GLY A 181 14.59 -21.11 -3.35
CA GLY A 181 15.57 -21.79 -2.50
C GLY A 181 16.74 -20.90 -2.04
N ARG A 182 16.75 -19.61 -2.34
CA ARG A 182 17.78 -18.62 -1.97
C ARG A 182 17.20 -17.57 -1.03
N GLU A 183 18.07 -16.98 -0.23
CA GLU A 183 17.72 -15.82 0.56
C GLU A 183 18.01 -14.55 -0.26
N GLU A 184 17.00 -13.71 -0.40
CA GLU A 184 17.12 -12.40 -1.04
C GLU A 184 16.65 -11.31 -0.09
N HIS A 185 17.21 -10.09 -0.25
CA HIS A 185 16.82 -8.92 0.52
C HIS A 185 15.80 -8.09 -0.24
N PHE A 186 14.70 -7.76 0.43
CA PHE A 186 13.56 -7.07 -0.15
C PHE A 186 13.34 -5.70 0.47
N GLY A 187 12.84 -4.81 -0.35
CA GLY A 187 12.29 -3.51 0.02
C GLY A 187 10.88 -3.33 -0.51
N ASP A 188 10.33 -2.14 -0.31
CA ASP A 188 8.95 -1.79 -0.63
C ASP A 188 8.55 -2.22 -2.05
N GLY A 189 7.35 -2.80 -2.14
CA GLY A 189 6.81 -3.30 -3.41
C GLY A 189 6.64 -2.22 -4.47
N ALA A 190 6.32 -1.00 -4.10
CA ALA A 190 6.09 0.10 -5.03
C ALA A 190 7.33 0.51 -5.83
N MET A 191 8.55 0.23 -5.33
CA MET A 191 9.80 0.64 -5.96
C MET A 191 9.96 0.18 -7.43
N ARG A 192 9.43 -0.98 -7.79
CA ARG A 192 9.56 -1.57 -9.13
C ARG A 192 8.22 -2.04 -9.69
N GLN A 193 7.14 -1.51 -9.18
CA GLN A 193 5.78 -1.88 -9.58
C GLN A 193 5.38 -1.14 -10.85
N ILE A 194 5.67 -1.74 -12.01
CA ILE A 194 5.37 -1.16 -13.33
C ILE A 194 4.00 -1.58 -13.89
N ALA A 195 3.35 -2.58 -13.30
CA ALA A 195 2.05 -3.09 -13.70
C ALA A 195 1.26 -3.54 -12.45
N PRO A 196 0.68 -2.59 -11.70
CA PRO A 196 -0.04 -2.87 -10.45
C PRO A 196 -1.23 -3.81 -10.60
N LEU A 197 -1.92 -3.80 -11.74
CA LEU A 197 -3.08 -4.64 -12.03
C LEU A 197 -2.71 -6.06 -12.49
N SER A 198 -1.45 -6.29 -12.88
CA SER A 198 -1.01 -7.59 -13.39
C SER A 198 -1.28 -8.76 -12.43
N PRO A 199 -1.08 -8.67 -11.11
CA PRO A 199 -1.44 -9.75 -10.19
C PRO A 199 -2.94 -10.06 -10.18
N ALA A 200 -3.82 -9.05 -10.25
CA ALA A 200 -5.27 -9.25 -10.29
C ALA A 200 -5.67 -10.05 -11.55
N TRP A 201 -5.09 -9.69 -12.69
CA TRP A 201 -5.32 -10.39 -13.93
C TRP A 201 -4.86 -11.86 -13.87
N HIS A 202 -3.65 -12.12 -13.36
CA HIS A 202 -3.10 -13.48 -13.22
C HIS A 202 -3.86 -14.33 -12.19
N LEU A 203 -4.45 -13.70 -11.18
CA LEU A 203 -5.29 -14.37 -10.20
C LEU A 203 -6.75 -14.52 -10.66
N GLY A 204 -7.06 -14.14 -11.91
CA GLY A 204 -8.35 -14.41 -12.55
C GLY A 204 -9.46 -13.44 -12.15
N ALA A 205 -9.13 -12.27 -11.64
CA ALA A 205 -10.13 -11.23 -11.38
C ALA A 205 -10.79 -10.78 -12.69
N SER A 206 -12.09 -10.54 -12.65
CA SER A 206 -12.85 -9.93 -13.73
C SER A 206 -13.21 -8.48 -13.43
N ARG A 207 -13.32 -8.14 -12.15
CA ARG A 207 -13.60 -6.81 -11.64
C ARG A 207 -12.61 -6.47 -10.52
N VAL A 208 -12.13 -5.24 -10.51
CA VAL A 208 -11.12 -4.78 -9.55
C VAL A 208 -11.50 -3.44 -8.97
N LEU A 209 -11.58 -3.37 -7.65
CA LEU A 209 -11.55 -2.11 -6.92
C LEU A 209 -10.09 -1.77 -6.63
N VAL A 210 -9.65 -0.65 -7.12
CA VAL A 210 -8.33 -0.11 -6.86
C VAL A 210 -8.44 1.07 -5.90
N VAL A 211 -7.71 0.99 -4.79
CA VAL A 211 -7.54 2.11 -3.87
C VAL A 211 -6.12 2.64 -4.03
N GLY A 212 -6.00 3.75 -4.74
CA GLY A 212 -4.73 4.41 -5.02
C GLY A 212 -4.36 5.43 -3.95
N VAL A 213 -3.08 5.78 -3.89
CA VAL A 213 -2.54 6.90 -3.08
C VAL A 213 -1.99 8.01 -3.97
N GLY A 214 -2.05 7.82 -5.29
CA GLY A 214 -1.64 8.80 -6.29
C GLY A 214 -2.46 10.07 -6.15
N GLN A 215 -1.76 11.20 -6.17
CA GLN A 215 -2.43 12.50 -6.12
C GLN A 215 -2.93 12.88 -7.49
N PRO A 216 -4.08 13.57 -7.60
CA PRO A 216 -4.47 14.17 -8.85
C PRO A 216 -3.35 15.12 -9.29
N GLU A 217 -2.80 14.89 -10.48
CA GLU A 217 -1.86 15.80 -11.09
C GLU A 217 -2.59 17.11 -11.41
N ASN A 218 -2.48 18.07 -10.52
CA ASN A 218 -2.87 19.44 -10.81
C ASN A 218 -1.84 19.99 -11.81
N TRP A 219 -2.12 19.83 -13.10
CA TRP A 219 -1.44 20.52 -14.19
C TRP A 219 -1.82 22.02 -14.21
N GLU A 220 -2.02 22.63 -13.06
CA GLU A 220 -1.98 24.07 -13.00
C GLU A 220 -0.56 24.47 -13.34
N VAL A 221 -0.40 25.00 -14.55
CA VAL A 221 0.80 25.75 -14.95
C VAL A 221 1.10 26.70 -13.81
N PRO A 222 2.26 26.59 -13.13
CA PRO A 222 2.53 27.44 -11.98
C PRO A 222 2.40 28.88 -12.39
N GLY A 223 1.31 29.53 -11.95
CA GLY A 223 1.24 30.97 -12.00
C GLY A 223 2.41 31.50 -11.17
N GLU A 224 3.10 32.50 -11.66
CA GLU A 224 4.29 33.21 -11.13
C GLU A 224 5.06 32.47 -10.04
N ALA A 225 6.23 31.94 -10.41
CA ALA A 225 7.14 31.22 -9.49
C ALA A 225 7.31 31.98 -8.19
N THR A 226 6.86 31.40 -7.10
CA THR A 226 7.03 31.97 -5.76
C THR A 226 8.53 32.15 -5.45
N THR A 227 8.88 33.12 -4.62
CA THR A 227 10.29 33.42 -4.24
C THR A 227 11.03 32.20 -3.69
N ALA A 228 10.34 31.15 -3.24
CA ALA A 228 10.92 29.86 -2.84
C ALA A 228 11.44 29.04 -4.03
N GLN A 229 10.82 29.14 -5.21
CA GLN A 229 11.23 28.45 -6.44
C GLN A 229 12.49 29.07 -7.08
N ARG A 230 12.88 30.28 -6.70
CA ARG A 230 14.11 30.95 -7.16
C ARG A 230 15.37 30.46 -6.43
N ARG A 231 15.24 29.77 -5.29
CA ARG A 231 16.35 29.10 -4.61
C ARG A 231 16.38 27.66 -5.07
N GLY A 232 17.55 27.22 -5.59
CA GLY A 232 17.72 25.84 -6.02
C GLY A 232 17.27 24.82 -4.96
N PRO A 233 16.94 23.55 -5.36
CA PRO A 233 16.43 22.56 -4.45
C PRO A 233 17.42 22.26 -3.32
N THR A 234 16.93 22.08 -2.10
CA THR A 234 17.75 21.61 -0.97
C THR A 234 18.01 20.11 -1.10
N LEU A 235 19.06 19.60 -0.41
CA LEU A 235 19.32 18.15 -0.35
C LEU A 235 18.07 17.36 0.12
N GLY A 236 17.36 17.89 1.11
CA GLY A 236 16.10 17.29 1.57
C GLY A 236 15.00 17.32 0.51
N GLY A 237 14.90 18.42 -0.27
CA GLY A 237 13.97 18.52 -1.39
C GLY A 237 14.31 17.56 -2.53
N MET A 238 15.60 17.41 -2.87
CA MET A 238 16.04 16.43 -3.86
C MET A 238 15.80 15.00 -3.40
N ALA A 239 16.09 14.67 -2.14
CA ALA A 239 15.81 13.34 -1.59
C ALA A 239 14.31 13.05 -1.57
N GLY A 240 13.48 14.02 -1.18
CA GLY A 240 12.02 13.89 -1.25
C GLY A 240 11.51 13.66 -2.68
N HIS A 241 12.08 14.38 -3.67
CA HIS A 241 11.71 14.19 -5.08
C HIS A 241 12.13 12.82 -5.62
N VAL A 242 13.33 12.33 -5.28
CA VAL A 242 13.79 10.99 -5.63
C VAL A 242 12.89 9.94 -5.00
N MET A 243 12.53 10.11 -3.73
CA MET A 243 11.59 9.21 -3.05
C MET A 243 10.21 9.23 -3.74
N ALA A 244 9.67 10.40 -4.00
CA ALA A 244 8.40 10.54 -4.74
C ALA A 244 8.46 9.87 -6.12
N SER A 245 9.58 9.99 -6.83
CA SER A 245 9.77 9.35 -8.15
C SER A 245 9.87 7.83 -8.06
N VAL A 246 10.44 7.29 -6.98
CA VAL A 246 10.49 5.83 -6.72
C VAL A 246 9.09 5.28 -6.47
N PHE A 247 8.25 6.06 -5.80
CA PHE A 247 6.85 5.75 -5.53
C PHE A 247 5.89 6.38 -6.54
N HIS A 248 6.42 6.77 -7.72
CA HIS A 248 5.59 7.32 -8.79
C HIS A 248 4.46 6.36 -9.13
N ASP A 249 3.25 6.88 -9.14
CA ASP A 249 2.06 6.08 -9.37
C ASP A 249 1.97 5.64 -10.84
N THR A 250 2.44 4.42 -11.11
CA THR A 250 2.27 3.77 -12.41
C THR A 250 0.85 3.23 -12.59
N LEU A 251 0.02 3.33 -11.54
CA LEU A 251 -1.32 2.75 -11.50
C LEU A 251 -2.24 3.38 -12.54
N GLN A 252 -2.21 4.71 -12.67
CA GLN A 252 -3.05 5.41 -13.63
C GLN A 252 -2.75 4.98 -15.07
N ALA A 253 -1.47 4.88 -15.43
CA ALA A 253 -1.06 4.42 -16.75
C ALA A 253 -1.47 2.96 -17.02
N ASP A 254 -1.40 2.09 -16.01
CA ASP A 254 -1.81 0.68 -16.11
C ASP A 254 -3.34 0.55 -16.23
N ILE A 255 -4.11 1.38 -15.51
CA ILE A 255 -5.57 1.47 -15.64
C ILE A 255 -5.96 1.91 -17.05
N GLU A 256 -5.35 2.98 -17.57
CA GLU A 256 -5.61 3.47 -18.93
C GLU A 256 -5.26 2.41 -19.99
N GLN A 257 -4.14 1.72 -19.83
CA GLN A 257 -3.77 0.64 -20.74
C GLN A 257 -4.77 -0.52 -20.67
N THR A 258 -5.19 -0.91 -19.46
CA THR A 258 -6.18 -1.96 -19.25
C THR A 258 -7.53 -1.59 -19.89
N ALA A 259 -7.98 -0.35 -19.73
CA ALA A 259 -9.21 0.15 -20.36
C ALA A 259 -9.13 0.11 -21.90
N ARG A 260 -8.00 0.54 -22.50
CA ARG A 260 -7.78 0.46 -23.95
C ARG A 260 -7.82 -0.96 -24.47
N VAL A 261 -7.21 -1.90 -23.74
CA VAL A 261 -7.25 -3.34 -24.08
C VAL A 261 -8.68 -3.86 -24.00
N ALA A 262 -9.42 -3.56 -22.92
CA ALA A 262 -10.81 -3.98 -22.77
C ALA A 262 -11.70 -3.41 -23.89
N GLU A 263 -11.56 -2.14 -24.25
CA GLU A 263 -12.28 -1.51 -25.37
C GLU A 263 -11.93 -2.19 -26.71
N THR A 264 -10.66 -2.50 -26.95
CA THR A 264 -10.23 -3.19 -28.17
C THR A 264 -10.87 -4.57 -28.28
N ILE A 265 -10.87 -5.34 -27.19
CA ILE A 265 -11.47 -6.68 -27.16
C ILE A 265 -12.98 -6.61 -27.37
N SER A 266 -13.67 -5.62 -26.81
CA SER A 266 -15.12 -5.44 -26.97
C SER A 266 -15.58 -5.19 -28.40
N ARG A 267 -14.67 -4.74 -29.27
CA ARG A 267 -14.93 -4.48 -30.70
C ARG A 267 -14.66 -5.70 -31.60
N LEU A 268 -14.08 -6.77 -31.04
CA LEU A 268 -13.81 -8.01 -31.78
C LEU A 268 -15.07 -8.88 -31.89
N PRO A 269 -15.20 -9.70 -32.95
CA PRO A 269 -16.17 -10.78 -32.99
C PRO A 269 -16.01 -11.72 -31.78
N ALA A 270 -17.11 -12.25 -31.24
CA ALA A 270 -17.11 -13.05 -30.02
C ALA A 270 -16.11 -14.24 -30.06
N GLU A 271 -15.99 -14.92 -31.21
CA GLU A 271 -15.03 -16.01 -31.38
C GLU A 271 -13.57 -15.53 -31.29
N ALA A 272 -13.26 -14.37 -31.88
CA ALA A 272 -11.93 -13.79 -31.80
C ALA A 272 -11.61 -13.29 -30.38
N ALA A 273 -12.58 -12.67 -29.71
CA ALA A 273 -12.43 -12.23 -28.33
C ALA A 273 -12.20 -13.43 -27.36
N ALA A 274 -12.93 -14.53 -27.55
CA ALA A 274 -12.77 -15.76 -26.76
C ALA A 274 -11.41 -16.46 -26.96
N ALA A 275 -10.80 -16.30 -28.14
CA ALA A 275 -9.49 -16.84 -28.45
C ALA A 275 -8.32 -16.00 -27.89
N MET A 276 -8.60 -14.79 -27.39
CA MET A 276 -7.57 -13.91 -26.83
C MET A 276 -7.09 -14.44 -25.48
N ALA A 277 -5.78 -14.34 -25.25
CA ALA A 277 -5.19 -14.66 -23.95
C ALA A 277 -5.59 -13.66 -22.86
N TYR A 278 -5.98 -12.45 -23.25
CA TYR A 278 -6.41 -11.38 -22.33
C TYR A 278 -7.93 -11.43 -22.13
N ARG A 279 -8.34 -11.38 -20.86
CA ARG A 279 -9.74 -11.16 -20.49
C ARG A 279 -9.92 -9.68 -20.11
N PRO A 280 -11.03 -9.05 -20.53
CA PRO A 280 -11.36 -7.71 -20.08
C PRO A 280 -11.40 -7.65 -18.55
N LEU A 281 -10.83 -6.60 -17.99
CA LEU A 281 -10.85 -6.33 -16.56
C LEU A 281 -11.64 -5.04 -16.36
N ASP A 282 -12.70 -5.12 -15.57
CA ASP A 282 -13.47 -3.96 -15.17
C ASP A 282 -12.82 -3.34 -13.94
N VAL A 283 -12.39 -2.08 -14.04
CA VAL A 283 -11.58 -1.41 -13.02
C VAL A 283 -12.30 -0.17 -12.52
N LEU A 284 -12.65 -0.18 -11.23
CA LEU A 284 -13.04 1.01 -10.49
C LEU A 284 -11.85 1.49 -9.67
N SER A 285 -11.37 2.70 -9.94
CA SER A 285 -10.27 3.32 -9.20
C SER A 285 -10.77 4.46 -8.33
N ILE A 286 -10.41 4.44 -7.06
CA ILE A 286 -10.63 5.52 -6.10
C ILE A 286 -9.27 6.06 -5.68
N ALA A 287 -9.04 7.33 -5.94
CA ALA A 287 -7.83 8.06 -5.57
C ALA A 287 -8.19 9.24 -4.64
N PRO A 288 -7.26 9.73 -3.81
CA PRO A 288 -7.50 10.87 -2.95
C PRO A 288 -7.90 12.11 -3.74
N SER A 289 -8.98 12.78 -3.32
CA SER A 289 -9.46 14.03 -3.94
C SER A 289 -8.63 15.26 -3.58
N CYS A 290 -7.68 15.13 -2.63
CA CYS A 290 -6.77 16.21 -2.25
C CYS A 290 -5.34 15.69 -2.04
N SER A 291 -4.38 16.62 -1.98
CA SER A 291 -2.97 16.29 -1.75
C SER A 291 -2.74 15.72 -0.36
N LEU A 292 -2.27 14.47 -0.29
CA LEU A 292 -1.88 13.81 0.96
C LEU A 292 -0.69 14.51 1.62
N ASP A 293 0.22 15.07 0.83
CA ASP A 293 1.36 15.84 1.33
C ASP A 293 0.92 17.15 1.99
N ALA A 294 -0.07 17.84 1.42
CA ALA A 294 -0.65 19.04 2.03
C ALA A 294 -1.34 18.69 3.34
N LEU A 295 -2.14 17.61 3.36
CA LEU A 295 -2.78 17.12 4.56
C LEU A 295 -1.76 16.74 5.64
N ALA A 296 -0.66 16.07 5.28
CA ALA A 296 0.41 15.73 6.21
C ALA A 296 1.11 16.96 6.78
N GLN A 297 1.25 18.04 5.99
CA GLN A 297 1.84 19.30 6.48
C GLN A 297 1.03 19.92 7.59
N GLU A 298 -0.31 19.85 7.54
CA GLU A 298 -1.20 20.37 8.59
C GLU A 298 -1.03 19.62 9.92
N HIS A 299 -0.57 18.37 9.89
CA HIS A 299 -0.40 17.49 11.05
C HIS A 299 1.07 17.28 11.48
N THR A 300 2.03 18.01 10.90
CA THR A 300 3.47 17.82 11.23
C THR A 300 3.80 18.06 12.70
N ASP A 301 2.96 18.84 13.39
CA ASP A 301 3.12 19.11 14.83
C ASP A 301 2.86 17.89 15.71
N GLU A 302 2.12 16.91 15.21
CA GLU A 302 1.83 15.65 15.91
C GLU A 302 3.03 14.68 15.89
N LEU A 303 3.99 14.86 14.99
CA LEU A 303 5.19 14.03 14.92
C LEU A 303 5.95 14.01 16.25
N PRO A 304 6.49 12.84 16.66
CA PRO A 304 7.36 12.75 17.82
C PRO A 304 8.51 13.77 17.76
N LEU A 305 8.78 14.49 18.84
CA LEU A 305 9.74 15.60 18.88
C LEU A 305 11.10 15.27 18.29
N GLY A 306 11.59 14.04 18.50
CA GLY A 306 12.87 13.57 17.96
C GLY A 306 12.87 13.49 16.43
N VAL A 307 11.79 12.95 15.86
CA VAL A 307 11.60 12.81 14.41
C VAL A 307 11.43 14.20 13.78
N ARG A 308 10.57 15.03 14.35
CA ARG A 308 10.35 16.41 13.88
C ARG A 308 11.65 17.22 13.85
N ARG A 309 12.49 17.11 14.89
CA ARG A 309 13.80 17.78 14.92
C ARG A 309 14.76 17.22 13.87
N ALA A 310 14.78 15.90 13.65
CA ALA A 310 15.60 15.27 12.64
C ALA A 310 15.19 15.73 11.22
N LEU A 311 13.89 15.72 10.91
CA LEU A 311 13.35 16.20 9.64
C LEU A 311 13.61 17.70 9.43
N ALA A 312 13.47 18.51 10.48
CA ALA A 312 13.79 19.95 10.43
C ALA A 312 15.28 20.18 10.14
N ALA A 313 16.19 19.39 10.75
CA ALA A 313 17.62 19.48 10.51
C ALA A 313 18.01 19.13 9.06
N LEU A 314 17.28 18.22 8.42
CA LEU A 314 17.44 17.83 7.01
C LEU A 314 16.76 18.82 6.05
N GLY A 315 16.05 19.85 6.58
CA GLY A 315 15.33 20.83 5.76
C GLY A 315 14.03 20.27 5.13
N VAL A 316 13.54 19.15 5.62
CA VAL A 316 12.40 18.41 5.07
C VAL A 316 11.04 19.03 5.46
N LEU A 317 10.95 19.76 6.57
CA LEU A 317 9.69 20.35 7.04
C LEU A 317 9.32 21.68 6.34
N LYS A 318 10.12 22.14 5.36
CA LYS A 318 9.87 23.40 4.65
C LYS A 318 9.83 23.16 3.14
N GLY A 319 8.76 23.57 2.49
CA GLY A 319 8.60 23.46 1.02
C GLY A 319 8.23 22.04 0.58
N SER A 320 8.86 21.52 -0.49
CA SER A 320 8.60 20.18 -1.08
C SER A 320 8.92 18.98 -0.18
N GLY A 321 9.24 19.19 1.09
CA GLY A 321 9.55 18.13 2.04
C GLY A 321 8.34 17.45 2.71
N GLY A 322 7.12 17.89 2.41
CA GLY A 322 5.88 17.30 2.94
C GLY A 322 5.76 15.80 2.63
N THR A 323 6.23 15.38 1.46
CA THR A 323 6.22 13.98 1.02
C THR A 323 6.94 13.04 2.00
N LEU A 324 8.09 13.42 2.55
CA LEU A 324 8.78 12.56 3.51
C LEU A 324 8.07 12.53 4.88
N ALA A 325 7.41 13.62 5.25
CA ALA A 325 6.63 13.68 6.49
C ALA A 325 5.40 12.78 6.40
N SER A 326 4.72 12.72 5.24
CA SER A 326 3.54 11.86 5.04
C SER A 326 3.85 10.37 5.24
N TYR A 327 5.07 9.91 4.90
CA TYR A 327 5.50 8.52 5.12
C TYR A 327 5.83 8.18 6.59
N LEU A 328 6.00 9.17 7.44
CA LEU A 328 6.43 8.98 8.84
C LEU A 328 5.36 9.38 9.86
N LEU A 329 4.24 9.92 9.39
CA LEU A 329 3.20 10.45 10.25
C LEU A 329 2.12 9.38 10.50
N PHE A 330 2.25 8.68 11.63
CA PHE A 330 1.31 7.68 12.10
C PHE A 330 0.66 8.14 13.41
N GLU A 331 0.11 9.35 13.40
CA GLU A 331 -0.56 9.90 14.58
C GLU A 331 -2.08 9.93 14.37
N PRO A 332 -2.88 9.76 15.42
CA PRO A 332 -4.33 9.65 15.32
C PRO A 332 -5.02 10.81 14.60
N GLY A 333 -4.53 12.05 14.74
CA GLY A 333 -5.10 13.21 14.05
C GLY A 333 -4.99 13.05 12.53
N PHE A 334 -3.78 12.81 12.03
CA PHE A 334 -3.53 12.61 10.61
C PHE A 334 -4.24 11.36 10.06
N VAL A 335 -4.16 10.24 10.78
CA VAL A 335 -4.79 8.98 10.33
C VAL A 335 -6.31 9.12 10.23
N ASN A 336 -6.96 9.76 11.21
CA ASN A 336 -8.40 10.00 11.16
C ASN A 336 -8.78 10.98 10.04
N ALA A 337 -7.94 11.97 9.73
CA ALA A 337 -8.15 12.86 8.59
C ALA A 337 -8.06 12.08 7.25
N LEU A 338 -7.12 11.12 7.12
CA LEU A 338 -7.03 10.23 5.97
C LEU A 338 -8.25 9.31 5.84
N ILE A 339 -8.73 8.73 6.95
CA ILE A 339 -9.94 7.88 6.96
C ILE A 339 -11.14 8.71 6.51
N ALA A 340 -11.33 9.91 7.06
CA ALA A 340 -12.43 10.78 6.68
C ALA A 340 -12.35 11.25 5.21
N LEU A 341 -11.15 11.45 4.67
CA LEU A 341 -10.94 11.71 3.25
C LEU A 341 -11.38 10.51 2.41
N GLY A 342 -10.90 9.31 2.74
CA GLY A 342 -11.26 8.09 2.02
C GLY A 342 -12.75 7.79 2.05
N GLU A 343 -13.44 8.04 3.18
CA GLU A 343 -14.91 7.92 3.27
C GLU A 343 -15.62 8.89 2.33
N ARG A 344 -15.19 10.14 2.26
CA ARG A 344 -15.77 11.13 1.33
C ARG A 344 -15.57 10.72 -0.12
N ASP A 345 -14.36 10.29 -0.47
CA ASP A 345 -14.00 9.89 -1.83
C ASP A 345 -14.78 8.62 -2.24
N ALA A 346 -14.90 7.65 -1.34
CA ALA A 346 -15.72 6.45 -1.58
C ALA A 346 -17.22 6.78 -1.74
N LEU A 347 -17.75 7.74 -0.98
CA LEU A 347 -19.13 8.19 -1.10
C LEU A 347 -19.40 8.88 -2.45
N ALA A 348 -18.42 9.58 -3.00
CA ALA A 348 -18.53 10.17 -4.34
C ALA A 348 -18.69 9.10 -5.45
N HIS A 349 -18.13 7.90 -5.23
CA HIS A 349 -18.20 6.75 -6.14
C HIS A 349 -19.24 5.69 -5.69
N ARG A 350 -20.24 6.09 -4.89
CA ARG A 350 -21.20 5.15 -4.27
C ARG A 350 -21.95 4.29 -5.27
N SER A 351 -22.36 4.85 -6.40
CA SER A 351 -23.09 4.14 -7.46
C SER A 351 -22.26 3.04 -8.09
N GLU A 352 -21.02 3.38 -8.45
CA GLU A 352 -20.06 2.48 -9.07
C GLU A 352 -19.63 1.36 -8.12
N LEU A 353 -19.37 1.71 -6.85
CA LEU A 353 -19.07 0.73 -5.79
C LEU A 353 -20.20 -0.26 -5.61
N ARG A 354 -21.47 0.21 -5.62
CA ARG A 354 -22.63 -0.68 -5.52
C ARG A 354 -22.72 -1.61 -6.72
N GLN A 355 -22.52 -1.12 -7.93
CA GLN A 355 -22.53 -1.95 -9.14
C GLN A 355 -21.42 -3.01 -9.09
N LEU A 356 -20.20 -2.62 -8.66
CA LEU A 356 -19.08 -3.54 -8.56
C LEU A 356 -19.33 -4.67 -7.57
N VAL A 357 -19.95 -4.39 -6.41
CA VAL A 357 -20.21 -5.37 -5.34
C VAL A 357 -21.46 -6.21 -5.62
N LEU A 358 -22.55 -5.62 -6.12
CA LEU A 358 -23.85 -6.33 -6.28
C LEU A 358 -23.94 -7.16 -7.56
N ALA A 359 -23.09 -6.92 -8.55
CA ALA A 359 -23.11 -7.71 -9.79
C ALA A 359 -22.77 -9.20 -9.58
N ASP A 360 -22.22 -9.60 -8.41
CA ASP A 360 -21.96 -10.99 -8.07
C ASP A 360 -23.19 -11.77 -7.63
N GLU A 361 -24.23 -11.10 -7.10
CA GLU A 361 -25.47 -11.79 -6.68
C GLU A 361 -26.30 -12.30 -7.88
N GLN A 362 -26.10 -11.71 -9.06
CA GLN A 362 -26.82 -12.10 -10.28
C GLN A 362 -26.19 -13.26 -11.07
N VAL A 363 -24.95 -13.63 -10.77
CA VAL A 363 -24.22 -14.72 -11.46
C VAL A 363 -24.35 -16.04 -10.69
N GLN A 364 -24.78 -16.03 -9.42
CA GLN A 364 -24.93 -17.21 -8.58
C GLN A 364 -26.40 -17.68 -8.44
N GLY A 365 -27.36 -17.03 -9.07
CA GLY A 365 -28.78 -17.42 -9.19
C GLY A 365 -29.05 -17.97 -10.57
#